data_bfcd2c35bfdc044ae7152ccf413368c1
#
_entry.id   bfcd2c35bfdc044ae7152ccf413368c1
#
_cell.length_a   1.000
_cell.length_b   1.000
_cell.length_c   1.000
_cell.angle_alpha   90.00
_cell.angle_beta   90.00
_cell.angle_gamma   90.00
#
_symmetry.space_group_name_H-M   'P 1'
#
loop_
_entity.id
_entity.type
_entity.pdbx_description
1 polymer ?
#
loop_
_entity_poly.entity_id
_entity_poly.type
_entity_poly.pdbx_seq_one_letter_code
_entity_poly.pdbx_strand_id
1 'polypeptide(L)'
;MGLPAVSGLIAGLRALASGVALAVVPALVMQLAAQHSSMGTLDAVLLGLNVLVLAHGGGLILDAGSVTGSVSLLPLGMTAVLLVLTAGSVRRATRSLELVQDDGTVRERGLRDAATMVTAYVVLYAIGLGLLAAAAQSASVSPVLVSAVVSGGLIAVVGGLIGVGRALRRPADGNVPAVRILDLLPHPFGSVARALGIAWCGLFALGMLAVTALILWHFPEVTSLVDELDPGWAGGLVLTLLQLALLPVFGLWAVMLLFGGTISLGTGTALSLDGMRSGVLPPLPLLGALPDPGTAPGWTWALMALPVLVIA
;
A
#
# COMPACT_ATOMS: atom_id res chain seq x y z
N MET A 1 -16.16 -12.50 -29.03
CA MET A 1 -16.03 -11.23 -28.26
C MET A 1 -16.72 -11.40 -26.91
N GLY A 2 -16.00 -11.24 -25.79
CA GLY A 2 -16.58 -11.27 -24.46
C GLY A 2 -17.43 -10.04 -24.19
N LEU A 3 -18.48 -10.18 -23.38
CA LEU A 3 -19.27 -9.04 -22.91
C LEU A 3 -18.38 -8.16 -22.00
N PRO A 4 -18.20 -6.86 -22.27
CA PRO A 4 -17.29 -5.99 -21.51
C PRO A 4 -17.55 -6.02 -19.99
N ALA A 5 -18.84 -5.97 -19.58
CA ALA A 5 -19.21 -6.05 -18.17
C ALA A 5 -18.77 -7.38 -17.53
N VAL A 6 -18.93 -8.52 -18.19
CA VAL A 6 -18.53 -9.84 -17.69
C VAL A 6 -17.01 -9.90 -17.52
N SER A 7 -16.25 -9.37 -18.49
CA SER A 7 -14.79 -9.28 -18.38
C SER A 7 -14.36 -8.44 -17.17
N GLY A 8 -15.08 -7.34 -16.89
CA GLY A 8 -14.87 -6.50 -15.70
C GLY A 8 -15.16 -7.23 -14.39
N LEU A 9 -16.28 -7.94 -14.31
CA LEU A 9 -16.64 -8.75 -13.12
C LEU A 9 -15.59 -9.83 -12.85
N ILE A 10 -15.14 -10.56 -13.88
CA ILE A 10 -14.09 -11.58 -13.75
C ILE A 10 -12.77 -10.95 -13.28
N ALA A 11 -12.41 -9.77 -13.81
CA ALA A 11 -11.22 -9.06 -13.37
C ALA A 11 -11.32 -8.65 -11.90
N GLY A 12 -12.48 -8.18 -11.44
CA GLY A 12 -12.76 -7.83 -10.05
C GLY A 12 -12.65 -9.02 -9.11
N LEU A 13 -13.27 -10.14 -9.45
CA LEU A 13 -13.18 -11.39 -8.67
C LEU A 13 -11.73 -11.89 -8.55
N ARG A 14 -10.97 -11.89 -9.66
CA ARG A 14 -9.55 -12.28 -9.65
C ARG A 14 -8.71 -11.36 -8.77
N ALA A 15 -8.95 -10.04 -8.86
CA ALA A 15 -8.22 -9.06 -8.07
C ALA A 15 -8.54 -9.21 -6.57
N LEU A 16 -9.82 -9.36 -6.20
CA LEU A 16 -10.22 -9.62 -4.81
C LEU A 16 -9.64 -10.94 -4.28
N ALA A 17 -9.77 -12.03 -5.04
CA ALA A 17 -9.24 -13.33 -4.63
C ALA A 17 -7.73 -13.30 -4.41
N SER A 18 -6.99 -12.62 -5.30
CA SER A 18 -5.53 -12.46 -5.12
C SER A 18 -5.18 -11.56 -3.93
N GLY A 19 -5.98 -10.52 -3.64
CA GLY A 19 -5.82 -9.68 -2.45
C GLY A 19 -6.10 -10.45 -1.16
N VAL A 20 -7.18 -11.23 -1.13
CA VAL A 20 -7.50 -12.13 0.00
C VAL A 20 -6.37 -13.14 0.22
N ALA A 21 -5.88 -13.79 -0.83
CA ALA A 21 -4.77 -14.73 -0.71
C ALA A 21 -3.52 -14.05 -0.16
N LEU A 22 -3.18 -12.85 -0.64
CA LEU A 22 -2.03 -12.07 -0.17
C LEU A 22 -2.07 -11.78 1.33
N ALA A 23 -3.26 -11.55 1.90
CA ALA A 23 -3.42 -11.17 3.30
C ALA A 23 -3.70 -12.38 4.22
N VAL A 24 -4.54 -13.31 3.78
CA VAL A 24 -4.98 -14.44 4.60
C VAL A 24 -3.95 -15.56 4.64
N VAL A 25 -3.26 -15.84 3.52
CA VAL A 25 -2.27 -16.95 3.49
C VAL A 25 -1.14 -16.74 4.51
N PRO A 26 -0.50 -15.56 4.63
CA PRO A 26 0.51 -15.34 5.66
C PRO A 26 -0.04 -15.51 7.09
N ALA A 27 -1.27 -15.03 7.35
CA ALA A 27 -1.91 -15.18 8.66
C ALA A 27 -2.17 -16.65 9.02
N LEU A 28 -2.61 -17.45 8.05
CA LEU A 28 -2.80 -18.91 8.24
C LEU A 28 -1.46 -19.62 8.42
N VAL A 29 -0.42 -19.25 7.66
CA VAL A 29 0.92 -19.84 7.83
C VAL A 29 1.45 -19.54 9.23
N MET A 30 1.29 -18.32 9.71
CA MET A 30 1.69 -17.95 11.08
C MET A 30 0.93 -18.79 12.13
N GLN A 31 -0.40 -18.92 12.00
CA GLN A 31 -1.22 -19.69 12.93
C GLN A 31 -0.83 -21.17 12.93
N LEU A 32 -0.60 -21.79 11.77
CA LEU A 32 -0.23 -23.20 11.66
C LEU A 32 1.18 -23.48 12.20
N ALA A 33 2.08 -22.52 12.10
CA ALA A 33 3.47 -22.67 12.57
C ALA A 33 3.66 -22.33 14.05
N ALA A 34 2.76 -21.56 14.64
CA ALA A 34 2.82 -21.18 16.06
C ALA A 34 2.30 -22.31 16.95
N GLN A 35 3.18 -23.21 17.38
CA GLN A 35 2.87 -24.42 18.16
C GLN A 35 2.17 -24.14 19.50
N HIS A 36 2.25 -22.92 20.03
CA HIS A 36 1.67 -22.51 21.33
C HIS A 36 0.63 -21.40 21.18
N SER A 37 0.19 -21.09 19.97
CA SER A 37 -0.83 -20.06 19.75
C SER A 37 -2.22 -20.58 20.12
N SER A 38 -2.93 -19.82 20.94
CA SER A 38 -4.38 -20.04 21.19
C SER A 38 -5.25 -19.51 20.05
N MET A 39 -4.67 -18.94 18.98
CA MET A 39 -5.39 -18.38 17.85
C MET A 39 -6.05 -19.49 17.01
N GLY A 40 -7.36 -19.44 16.85
CA GLY A 40 -8.10 -20.34 15.97
C GLY A 40 -7.87 -20.03 14.48
N THR A 41 -8.15 -21.01 13.61
CA THR A 41 -8.06 -20.81 12.16
C THR A 41 -8.98 -19.69 11.68
N LEU A 42 -10.16 -19.53 12.27
CA LEU A 42 -11.09 -18.46 11.96
C LEU A 42 -10.48 -17.09 12.33
N ASP A 43 -9.85 -16.99 13.50
CA ASP A 43 -9.21 -15.75 13.95
C ASP A 43 -8.08 -15.32 13.00
N ALA A 44 -7.31 -16.29 12.50
CA ALA A 44 -6.27 -16.02 11.50
C ALA A 44 -6.85 -15.50 10.16
N VAL A 45 -7.98 -16.06 9.71
CA VAL A 45 -8.70 -15.56 8.53
C VAL A 45 -9.21 -14.14 8.78
N LEU A 46 -9.86 -13.88 9.91
CA LEU A 46 -10.38 -12.56 10.27
C LEU A 46 -9.23 -11.53 10.38
N LEU A 47 -8.09 -11.92 10.96
CA LEU A 47 -6.88 -11.09 11.00
C LEU A 47 -6.42 -10.73 9.59
N GLY A 48 -6.30 -11.71 8.70
CA GLY A 48 -5.91 -11.48 7.31
C GLY A 48 -6.86 -10.54 6.58
N LEU A 49 -8.18 -10.70 6.76
CA LEU A 49 -9.18 -9.80 6.17
C LEU A 49 -9.09 -8.38 6.73
N ASN A 50 -8.84 -8.22 8.03
CA ASN A 50 -8.63 -6.91 8.65
C ASN A 50 -7.36 -6.23 8.11
N VAL A 51 -6.27 -6.97 7.93
CA VAL A 51 -5.04 -6.49 7.27
C VAL A 51 -5.32 -6.09 5.82
N LEU A 52 -6.16 -6.85 5.10
CA LEU A 52 -6.57 -6.48 3.74
C LEU A 52 -7.32 -5.15 3.70
N VAL A 53 -8.24 -4.91 4.64
CA VAL A 53 -8.97 -3.64 4.76
C VAL A 53 -8.00 -2.48 5.02
N LEU A 54 -7.07 -2.65 5.96
CA LEU A 54 -6.01 -1.65 6.23
C LEU A 54 -5.16 -1.39 4.99
N ALA A 55 -4.79 -2.44 4.24
CA ALA A 55 -3.98 -2.30 3.03
C ALA A 55 -4.68 -1.54 1.90
N HIS A 56 -5.99 -1.39 1.97
CA HIS A 56 -6.77 -0.52 1.08
C HIS A 56 -6.92 0.91 1.63
N GLY A 57 -6.54 1.18 2.87
CA GLY A 57 -6.76 2.46 3.57
C GLY A 57 -8.08 2.51 4.33
N GLY A 58 -8.72 1.37 4.56
CA GLY A 58 -9.86 1.26 5.45
C GLY A 58 -9.44 1.38 6.92
N GLY A 59 -10.26 2.01 7.76
CA GLY A 59 -10.03 2.10 9.20
C GLY A 59 -10.53 0.86 9.94
N LEU A 60 -9.87 0.52 11.05
CA LEU A 60 -10.31 -0.47 12.03
C LEU A 60 -10.58 0.19 13.37
N ILE A 61 -11.64 -0.22 14.04
CA ILE A 61 -11.93 0.13 15.42
C ILE A 61 -11.56 -1.08 16.28
N LEU A 62 -10.73 -0.85 17.29
CA LEU A 62 -10.32 -1.85 18.25
C LEU A 62 -11.13 -1.66 19.54
N ASP A 63 -11.69 -2.74 20.05
CA ASP A 63 -12.35 -2.81 21.35
C ASP A 63 -11.99 -4.15 22.03
N ALA A 64 -10.73 -4.21 22.47
CA ALA A 64 -10.16 -5.42 23.09
C ALA A 64 -9.86 -5.14 24.58
N GLY A 65 -10.89 -4.94 25.38
CA GLY A 65 -10.78 -4.74 26.83
C GLY A 65 -10.00 -3.48 27.21
N SER A 66 -8.72 -3.62 27.54
CA SER A 66 -7.87 -2.48 27.91
C SER A 66 -7.36 -1.66 26.72
N VAL A 67 -7.47 -2.19 25.50
CA VAL A 67 -7.02 -1.54 24.26
C VAL A 67 -8.24 -1.12 23.47
N THR A 68 -8.59 0.16 23.54
CA THR A 68 -9.65 0.77 22.74
C THR A 68 -9.07 1.88 21.86
N GLY A 69 -9.50 1.95 20.61
CA GLY A 69 -9.00 2.99 19.71
C GLY A 69 -9.29 2.70 18.25
N SER A 70 -8.70 3.48 17.36
CA SER A 70 -8.78 3.26 15.92
C SER A 70 -7.39 3.09 15.32
N VAL A 71 -7.29 2.18 14.36
CA VAL A 71 -6.07 1.96 13.57
C VAL A 71 -6.38 2.32 12.12
N SER A 72 -5.59 3.23 11.56
CA SER A 72 -5.69 3.67 10.16
C SER A 72 -4.33 3.66 9.46
N LEU A 73 -3.35 2.95 10.03
CA LEU A 73 -2.02 2.85 9.44
C LEU A 73 -2.07 2.05 8.15
N LEU A 74 -1.84 2.71 7.03
CA LEU A 74 -1.86 2.12 5.69
C LEU A 74 -0.51 1.45 5.39
N PRO A 75 -0.43 0.11 5.27
CA PRO A 75 0.80 -0.57 4.86
C PRO A 75 1.04 -0.37 3.35
N LEU A 76 1.65 0.76 2.98
CA LEU A 76 1.83 1.21 1.60
C LEU A 76 2.52 0.18 0.70
N GLY A 77 3.43 -0.64 1.24
CA GLY A 77 4.05 -1.72 0.47
C GLY A 77 3.02 -2.74 0.01
N MET A 78 2.11 -3.15 0.90
CA MET A 78 1.01 -4.05 0.55
C MET A 78 0.02 -3.39 -0.42
N THR A 79 -0.29 -2.11 -0.21
CA THR A 79 -1.11 -1.30 -1.14
C THR A 79 -0.50 -1.28 -2.54
N ALA A 80 0.82 -1.11 -2.66
CA ALA A 80 1.51 -1.14 -3.95
C ALA A 80 1.38 -2.51 -4.63
N VAL A 81 1.50 -3.60 -3.89
CA VAL A 81 1.27 -4.96 -4.42
C VAL A 81 -0.17 -5.13 -4.88
N LEU A 82 -1.16 -4.67 -4.10
CA LEU A 82 -2.57 -4.68 -4.49
C LEU A 82 -2.83 -3.89 -5.78
N LEU A 83 -2.21 -2.71 -5.93
CA LEU A 83 -2.28 -1.93 -7.17
C LEU A 83 -1.69 -2.67 -8.37
N VAL A 84 -0.60 -3.40 -8.20
CA VAL A 84 -0.02 -4.24 -9.27
C VAL A 84 -0.95 -5.39 -9.63
N LEU A 85 -1.54 -6.07 -8.64
CA LEU A 85 -2.47 -7.19 -8.85
C LEU A 85 -3.76 -6.73 -9.56
N THR A 86 -4.33 -5.61 -9.11
CA THR A 86 -5.54 -5.01 -9.70
C THR A 86 -5.27 -4.54 -11.12
N ALA A 87 -4.19 -3.80 -11.35
CA ALA A 87 -3.78 -3.36 -12.68
C ALA A 87 -3.49 -4.54 -13.63
N GLY A 88 -2.86 -5.60 -13.12
CA GLY A 88 -2.62 -6.83 -13.87
C GLY A 88 -3.90 -7.55 -14.28
N SER A 89 -4.91 -7.59 -13.40
CA SER A 89 -6.21 -8.19 -13.69
C SER A 89 -6.97 -7.41 -14.74
N VAL A 90 -7.03 -6.07 -14.61
CA VAL A 90 -7.68 -5.20 -15.59
C VAL A 90 -6.94 -5.22 -16.91
N ARG A 91 -5.60 -5.19 -16.93
CA ARG A 91 -4.80 -5.29 -18.16
C ARG A 91 -5.15 -6.55 -18.96
N ARG A 92 -5.29 -7.70 -18.30
CA ARG A 92 -5.68 -8.96 -18.96
C ARG A 92 -7.09 -8.86 -19.54
N ALA A 93 -8.05 -8.32 -18.77
CA ALA A 93 -9.43 -8.12 -19.21
C ALA A 93 -9.51 -7.13 -20.38
N THR A 94 -8.75 -6.04 -20.35
CA THR A 94 -8.70 -5.06 -21.46
C THR A 94 -8.18 -5.68 -22.75
N ARG A 95 -7.13 -6.52 -22.65
CA ARG A 95 -6.57 -7.21 -23.83
C ARG A 95 -7.55 -8.18 -24.46
N SER A 96 -8.38 -8.87 -23.69
CA SER A 96 -9.39 -9.80 -24.21
C SER A 96 -10.55 -9.11 -24.95
N LEU A 97 -10.67 -7.78 -24.83
CA LEU A 97 -11.68 -6.98 -25.54
C LEU A 97 -11.22 -6.50 -26.93
N GLU A 98 -9.94 -6.70 -27.29
CA GLU A 98 -9.38 -6.31 -28.59
C GLU A 98 -9.74 -4.86 -28.96
N LEU A 99 -9.46 -3.92 -28.03
CA LEU A 99 -9.84 -2.51 -28.17
C LEU A 99 -9.11 -1.79 -29.29
N VAL A 100 -7.93 -2.29 -29.67
CA VAL A 100 -7.05 -1.69 -30.68
C VAL A 100 -7.08 -2.54 -31.94
N GLN A 101 -7.31 -1.91 -33.08
CA GLN A 101 -7.29 -2.53 -34.41
C GLN A 101 -5.84 -2.74 -34.88
N ASP A 102 -5.68 -3.51 -35.98
CA ASP A 102 -4.34 -3.82 -36.54
C ASP A 102 -3.60 -2.59 -37.05
N ASP A 103 -4.34 -1.55 -37.45
CA ASP A 103 -3.82 -0.25 -37.88
C ASP A 103 -3.33 0.65 -36.70
N GLY A 104 -3.51 0.20 -35.45
CA GLY A 104 -3.14 0.94 -34.26
C GLY A 104 -4.22 1.91 -33.75
N THR A 105 -5.33 2.06 -34.44
CA THR A 105 -6.45 2.90 -34.00
C THR A 105 -7.30 2.22 -32.93
N VAL A 106 -7.92 3.00 -32.05
CA VAL A 106 -8.90 2.47 -31.09
C VAL A 106 -10.23 2.29 -31.81
N ARG A 107 -10.83 1.11 -31.67
CA ARG A 107 -12.15 0.80 -32.24
C ARG A 107 -13.18 1.84 -31.76
N GLU A 108 -14.10 2.31 -32.63
CA GLU A 108 -15.10 3.35 -32.29
C GLU A 108 -15.86 3.09 -30.97
N ARG A 109 -16.23 1.83 -30.72
CA ARG A 109 -16.86 1.42 -29.44
C ARG A 109 -15.87 1.04 -28.33
N GLY A 110 -14.56 1.00 -28.63
CA GLY A 110 -13.54 0.49 -27.72
C GLY A 110 -13.47 1.27 -26.40
N LEU A 111 -13.57 2.59 -26.44
CA LEU A 111 -13.60 3.42 -25.22
C LEU A 111 -14.83 3.15 -24.36
N ARG A 112 -16.00 2.94 -24.97
CA ARG A 112 -17.23 2.61 -24.25
C ARG A 112 -17.15 1.22 -23.64
N ASP A 113 -16.61 0.26 -24.37
CA ASP A 113 -16.41 -1.12 -23.90
C ASP A 113 -15.42 -1.14 -22.72
N ALA A 114 -14.31 -0.38 -22.81
CA ALA A 114 -13.35 -0.21 -21.73
C ALA A 114 -13.98 0.45 -20.51
N ALA A 115 -14.77 1.52 -20.68
CA ALA A 115 -15.47 2.18 -19.60
C ALA A 115 -16.47 1.25 -18.91
N THR A 116 -17.27 0.51 -19.67
CA THR A 116 -18.22 -0.48 -19.14
C THR A 116 -17.50 -1.57 -18.34
N MET A 117 -16.40 -2.10 -18.84
CA MET A 117 -15.58 -3.10 -18.18
C MET A 117 -14.99 -2.56 -16.88
N VAL A 118 -14.39 -1.35 -16.89
CA VAL A 118 -13.80 -0.72 -15.71
C VAL A 118 -14.87 -0.42 -14.66
N THR A 119 -16.04 0.11 -15.07
CA THR A 119 -17.14 0.38 -14.13
C THR A 119 -17.61 -0.90 -13.45
N ALA A 120 -17.85 -1.97 -14.20
CA ALA A 120 -18.26 -3.26 -13.63
C ALA A 120 -17.20 -3.82 -12.68
N TYR A 121 -15.91 -3.68 -13.04
CA TYR A 121 -14.79 -4.05 -12.20
C TYR A 121 -14.74 -3.24 -10.89
N VAL A 122 -14.83 -1.90 -10.95
CA VAL A 122 -14.76 -1.01 -9.78
C VAL A 122 -15.91 -1.26 -8.82
N VAL A 123 -17.13 -1.37 -9.35
CA VAL A 123 -18.33 -1.62 -8.53
C VAL A 123 -18.23 -2.96 -7.80
N LEU A 124 -17.87 -4.02 -8.52
CA LEU A 124 -17.70 -5.33 -7.90
C LEU A 124 -16.60 -5.32 -6.84
N TYR A 125 -15.47 -4.70 -7.14
CA TYR A 125 -14.33 -4.66 -6.22
C TYR A 125 -14.66 -3.88 -4.95
N ALA A 126 -15.27 -2.70 -5.07
CA ALA A 126 -15.65 -1.86 -3.93
C ALA A 126 -16.69 -2.57 -3.03
N ILE A 127 -17.76 -3.11 -3.62
CA ILE A 127 -18.77 -3.87 -2.88
C ILE A 127 -18.16 -5.14 -2.27
N GLY A 128 -17.35 -5.86 -3.04
CA GLY A 128 -16.70 -7.08 -2.57
C GLY A 128 -15.79 -6.84 -1.37
N LEU A 129 -15.00 -5.76 -1.38
CA LEU A 129 -14.18 -5.39 -0.22
C LEU A 129 -15.06 -4.99 0.98
N GLY A 130 -16.17 -4.28 0.76
CA GLY A 130 -17.13 -3.96 1.81
C GLY A 130 -17.74 -5.21 2.44
N LEU A 131 -18.10 -6.24 1.63
CA LEU A 131 -18.60 -7.52 2.12
C LEU A 131 -17.52 -8.29 2.90
N LEU A 132 -16.28 -8.29 2.44
CA LEU A 132 -15.15 -8.88 3.16
C LEU A 132 -14.90 -8.16 4.50
N ALA A 133 -15.00 -6.83 4.52
CA ALA A 133 -14.92 -6.05 5.75
C ALA A 133 -16.06 -6.37 6.72
N ALA A 134 -17.29 -6.56 6.21
CA ALA A 134 -18.42 -6.98 7.04
C ALA A 134 -18.21 -8.40 7.61
N ALA A 135 -17.65 -9.30 6.83
CA ALA A 135 -17.32 -10.67 7.27
C ALA A 135 -16.14 -10.69 8.26
N ALA A 136 -15.26 -9.67 8.25
CA ALA A 136 -14.09 -9.57 9.12
C ALA A 136 -14.41 -8.97 10.51
N GLN A 137 -15.65 -8.60 10.79
CA GLN A 137 -16.08 -8.10 12.09
C GLN A 137 -15.96 -9.16 13.16
N SER A 138 -15.42 -8.79 14.31
CA SER A 138 -15.32 -9.62 15.50
C SER A 138 -15.67 -8.79 16.74
N ALA A 139 -15.75 -9.43 17.91
CA ALA A 139 -16.04 -8.73 19.17
C ALA A 139 -14.96 -7.70 19.54
N SER A 140 -13.71 -7.91 19.11
CA SER A 140 -12.56 -7.07 19.46
C SER A 140 -12.08 -6.16 18.33
N VAL A 141 -12.47 -6.42 17.07
CA VAL A 141 -12.05 -5.64 15.90
C VAL A 141 -13.21 -5.42 14.94
N SER A 142 -13.50 -4.19 14.62
CA SER A 142 -14.58 -3.81 13.72
C SER A 142 -14.08 -2.92 12.59
N PRO A 143 -13.99 -3.43 11.33
CA PRO A 143 -13.71 -2.60 10.17
C PRO A 143 -14.80 -1.55 9.93
N VAL A 144 -14.40 -0.35 9.57
CA VAL A 144 -15.31 0.73 9.17
C VAL A 144 -15.76 0.48 7.74
N LEU A 145 -16.97 -0.06 7.54
CA LEU A 145 -17.48 -0.52 6.24
C LEU A 145 -17.44 0.56 5.16
N VAL A 146 -17.85 1.79 5.49
CA VAL A 146 -17.86 2.90 4.53
C VAL A 146 -16.44 3.20 4.04
N SER A 147 -15.46 3.24 4.95
CA SER A 147 -14.06 3.46 4.57
C SER A 147 -13.53 2.33 3.71
N ALA A 148 -13.89 1.06 3.98
CA ALA A 148 -13.49 -0.08 3.17
C ALA A 148 -14.04 -0.01 1.74
N VAL A 149 -15.33 0.32 1.58
CA VAL A 149 -15.94 0.46 0.24
C VAL A 149 -15.30 1.60 -0.54
N VAL A 150 -15.13 2.76 0.09
CA VAL A 150 -14.57 3.95 -0.56
C VAL A 150 -13.10 3.72 -0.94
N SER A 151 -12.28 3.25 -0.01
CA SER A 151 -10.85 3.00 -0.26
C SER A 151 -10.63 1.87 -1.27
N GLY A 152 -11.44 0.80 -1.20
CA GLY A 152 -11.44 -0.27 -2.21
C GLY A 152 -11.81 0.26 -3.60
N GLY A 153 -12.81 1.13 -3.69
CA GLY A 153 -13.20 1.80 -4.92
C GLY A 153 -12.07 2.67 -5.49
N LEU A 154 -11.38 3.44 -4.63
CA LEU A 154 -10.23 4.26 -5.06
C LEU A 154 -9.08 3.41 -5.59
N ILE A 155 -8.69 2.35 -4.89
CA ILE A 155 -7.66 1.40 -5.36
C ILE A 155 -8.08 0.75 -6.68
N ALA A 156 -9.36 0.37 -6.80
CA ALA A 156 -9.87 -0.21 -8.05
C ALA A 156 -9.82 0.80 -9.21
N VAL A 157 -10.20 2.06 -9.00
CA VAL A 157 -10.11 3.10 -10.03
C VAL A 157 -8.66 3.30 -10.47
N VAL A 158 -7.74 3.50 -9.53
CA VAL A 158 -6.32 3.72 -9.84
C VAL A 158 -5.72 2.49 -10.54
N GLY A 159 -5.95 1.29 -10.00
CA GLY A 159 -5.50 0.04 -10.62
C GLY A 159 -6.13 -0.19 -12.00
N GLY A 160 -7.41 0.16 -12.15
CA GLY A 160 -8.14 0.12 -13.42
C GLY A 160 -7.51 1.01 -14.48
N LEU A 161 -7.27 2.28 -14.16
CA LEU A 161 -6.63 3.25 -15.06
C LEU A 161 -5.22 2.81 -15.46
N ILE A 162 -4.42 2.34 -14.51
CA ILE A 162 -3.08 1.80 -14.78
C ILE A 162 -3.18 0.56 -15.69
N GLY A 163 -4.13 -0.34 -15.41
CA GLY A 163 -4.33 -1.58 -16.17
C GLY A 163 -4.72 -1.33 -17.61
N VAL A 164 -5.70 -0.45 -17.85
CA VAL A 164 -6.11 -0.02 -19.19
C VAL A 164 -4.96 0.68 -19.91
N GLY A 165 -4.32 1.65 -19.27
CA GLY A 165 -3.20 2.39 -19.84
C GLY A 165 -2.04 1.47 -20.27
N ARG A 166 -1.73 0.43 -19.44
CA ARG A 166 -0.72 -0.57 -19.79
C ARG A 166 -1.16 -1.54 -20.89
N ALA A 167 -2.48 -1.79 -21.04
CA ALA A 167 -3.00 -2.64 -22.11
C ALA A 167 -2.97 -1.94 -23.46
N LEU A 168 -3.23 -0.63 -23.49
CA LEU A 168 -3.20 0.20 -24.69
C LEU A 168 -1.78 0.50 -25.20
N ARG A 169 -0.77 0.36 -24.34
CA ARG A 169 0.64 0.43 -24.76
C ARG A 169 0.99 -0.85 -25.51
N ARG A 170 1.12 -0.78 -26.84
CA ARG A 170 1.69 -1.88 -27.62
C ARG A 170 3.19 -2.02 -27.29
N PRO A 171 3.74 -3.26 -27.26
CA PRO A 171 5.17 -3.45 -27.39
C PRO A 171 5.64 -2.82 -28.71
N ALA A 172 6.87 -2.32 -28.73
CA ALA A 172 7.46 -1.61 -29.85
C ALA A 172 7.82 -2.50 -31.07
N ASP A 173 7.00 -3.50 -31.39
CA ASP A 173 7.18 -4.40 -32.53
C ASP A 173 6.67 -3.82 -33.86
N GLY A 174 6.77 -2.55 -34.03
CA GLY A 174 6.37 -1.91 -35.28
C GLY A 174 6.35 -0.40 -35.16
N ASN A 175 6.46 0.26 -36.25
CA ASN A 175 6.63 1.68 -36.53
C ASN A 175 5.62 2.66 -35.90
N VAL A 176 4.90 2.27 -34.84
CA VAL A 176 3.98 3.14 -34.12
C VAL A 176 4.65 3.57 -32.81
N PRO A 177 4.97 4.87 -32.63
CA PRO A 177 5.56 5.37 -31.41
C PRO A 177 4.62 5.09 -30.23
N ALA A 178 5.17 4.52 -29.13
CA ALA A 178 4.44 4.32 -27.90
C ALA A 178 3.94 5.68 -27.39
N VAL A 179 2.62 5.90 -27.39
CA VAL A 179 2.01 7.13 -26.85
C VAL A 179 2.33 7.20 -25.36
N ARG A 180 3.17 8.14 -24.98
CA ARG A 180 3.44 8.42 -23.55
C ARG A 180 2.23 9.17 -23.00
N ILE A 181 1.64 8.66 -21.92
CA ILE A 181 0.43 9.26 -21.32
C ILE A 181 0.66 10.74 -20.98
N LEU A 182 1.88 11.10 -20.57
CA LEU A 182 2.23 12.49 -20.28
C LEU A 182 2.28 13.39 -21.53
N ASP A 183 2.49 12.83 -22.72
CA ASP A 183 2.51 13.57 -23.97
C ASP A 183 1.08 13.86 -24.48
N LEU A 184 0.05 13.22 -23.88
CA LEU A 184 -1.36 13.53 -24.12
C LEU A 184 -1.84 14.77 -23.37
N LEU A 185 -1.09 15.26 -22.38
CA LEU A 185 -1.42 16.47 -21.66
C LEU A 185 -1.05 17.70 -22.48
N PRO A 186 -1.95 18.72 -22.57
CA PRO A 186 -1.62 19.97 -23.24
C PRO A 186 -0.37 20.61 -22.65
N HIS A 187 0.43 21.25 -23.49
CA HIS A 187 1.58 22.02 -23.05
C HIS A 187 1.12 23.20 -22.14
N PRO A 188 1.71 23.48 -20.95
CA PRO A 188 2.93 22.89 -20.37
C PRO A 188 2.72 21.74 -19.38
N PHE A 189 1.47 21.24 -19.19
CA PHE A 189 1.12 20.32 -18.10
C PHE A 189 1.88 18.98 -18.14
N GLY A 190 2.26 18.50 -19.32
CA GLY A 190 3.05 17.27 -19.45
C GLY A 190 4.46 17.39 -18.85
N SER A 191 5.13 18.53 -19.08
CA SER A 191 6.46 18.80 -18.49
C SER A 191 6.39 19.02 -16.98
N VAL A 192 5.37 19.74 -16.49
CA VAL A 192 5.13 19.95 -15.07
C VAL A 192 4.85 18.62 -14.36
N ALA A 193 3.97 17.79 -14.90
CA ALA A 193 3.68 16.48 -14.34
C ALA A 193 4.91 15.57 -14.27
N ARG A 194 5.80 15.65 -15.27
CA ARG A 194 7.07 14.91 -15.27
C ARG A 194 8.03 15.43 -14.20
N ALA A 195 8.19 16.74 -14.07
CA ALA A 195 9.01 17.36 -13.05
C ALA A 195 8.54 17.00 -11.63
N LEU A 196 7.22 17.12 -11.38
CA LEU A 196 6.61 16.69 -10.10
C LEU A 196 6.83 15.21 -9.80
N GLY A 197 6.72 14.35 -10.82
CA GLY A 197 6.99 12.91 -10.66
C GLY A 197 8.44 12.62 -10.29
N ILE A 198 9.39 13.31 -10.91
CA ILE A 198 10.83 13.17 -10.61
C ILE A 198 11.11 13.67 -9.19
N ALA A 199 10.62 14.86 -8.83
CA ALA A 199 10.80 15.42 -7.49
C ALA A 199 10.21 14.52 -6.41
N TRP A 200 9.00 13.98 -6.64
CA TRP A 200 8.36 13.02 -5.73
C TRP A 200 9.18 11.73 -5.55
N CYS A 201 9.65 11.15 -6.66
CA CYS A 201 10.52 9.96 -6.59
C CYS A 201 11.83 10.24 -5.87
N GLY A 202 12.43 11.41 -6.10
CA GLY A 202 13.65 11.85 -5.42
C GLY A 202 13.45 12.00 -3.91
N LEU A 203 12.38 12.68 -3.50
CA LEU A 203 12.03 12.84 -2.08
C LEU A 203 11.75 11.47 -1.42
N PHE A 204 11.00 10.61 -2.10
CA PHE A 204 10.71 9.27 -1.58
C PHE A 204 12.00 8.45 -1.43
N ALA A 205 12.90 8.49 -2.42
CA ALA A 205 14.20 7.84 -2.34
C ALA A 205 15.05 8.38 -1.18
N LEU A 206 15.04 9.71 -0.96
CA LEU A 206 15.71 10.34 0.19
C LEU A 206 15.16 9.81 1.52
N GLY A 207 13.83 9.74 1.66
CA GLY A 207 13.20 9.19 2.86
C GLY A 207 13.55 7.72 3.09
N MET A 208 13.56 6.91 2.03
CA MET A 208 13.97 5.49 2.11
C MET A 208 15.44 5.34 2.50
N LEU A 209 16.32 6.21 1.98
CA LEU A 209 17.73 6.24 2.38
C LEU A 209 17.89 6.62 3.86
N ALA A 210 17.15 7.62 4.34
CA ALA A 210 17.17 8.01 5.75
C ALA A 210 16.73 6.86 6.68
N VAL A 211 15.63 6.18 6.35
CA VAL A 211 15.17 5.01 7.11
C VAL A 211 16.19 3.88 7.07
N THR A 212 16.77 3.60 5.90
CA THR A 212 17.80 2.57 5.78
C THR A 212 19.03 2.91 6.62
N ALA A 213 19.46 4.17 6.63
CA ALA A 213 20.57 4.64 7.45
C ALA A 213 20.28 4.46 8.95
N LEU A 214 19.06 4.80 9.41
CA LEU A 214 18.63 4.61 10.80
C LEU A 214 18.61 3.13 11.19
N ILE A 215 18.08 2.24 10.33
CA ILE A 215 18.06 0.79 10.58
C ILE A 215 19.49 0.24 10.69
N LEU A 216 20.39 0.67 9.82
CA LEU A 216 21.80 0.21 9.87
C LEU A 216 22.51 0.76 11.10
N TRP A 217 22.22 1.98 11.51
CA TRP A 217 22.82 2.59 12.69
C TRP A 217 22.38 1.93 14.01
N HIS A 218 21.10 1.57 14.12
CA HIS A 218 20.49 0.93 15.28
C HIS A 218 20.21 -0.57 15.03
N PHE A 219 21.05 -1.21 14.21
CA PHE A 219 20.84 -2.61 13.86
C PHE A 219 20.82 -3.56 15.07
N PRO A 220 21.68 -3.38 16.10
CA PRO A 220 21.63 -4.21 17.31
C PRO A 220 20.28 -4.11 18.04
N GLU A 221 19.70 -2.92 18.14
CA GLU A 221 18.40 -2.68 18.80
C GLU A 221 17.25 -3.32 18.03
N VAL A 222 17.29 -3.25 16.69
CA VAL A 222 16.31 -3.91 15.81
C VAL A 222 16.38 -5.43 15.99
N THR A 223 17.59 -6.00 16.05
CA THR A 223 17.75 -7.46 16.20
C THR A 223 17.38 -7.93 17.59
N SER A 224 17.68 -7.17 18.65
CA SER A 224 17.29 -7.52 20.02
C SER A 224 15.77 -7.60 20.18
N LEU A 225 15.01 -6.70 19.54
CA LEU A 225 13.55 -6.77 19.54
C LEU A 225 13.01 -8.00 18.78
N VAL A 226 13.70 -8.45 17.73
CA VAL A 226 13.34 -9.71 17.04
C VAL A 226 13.59 -10.90 17.95
N ASP A 227 14.72 -10.93 18.65
CA ASP A 227 15.09 -12.00 19.58
C ASP A 227 14.14 -12.06 20.78
N GLU A 228 13.72 -10.90 21.34
CA GLU A 228 12.74 -10.81 22.42
C GLU A 228 11.35 -11.34 22.02
N LEU A 229 10.95 -11.13 20.76
CA LEU A 229 9.68 -11.62 20.23
C LEU A 229 9.66 -13.14 20.01
N ASP A 230 10.83 -13.75 19.85
CA ASP A 230 11.02 -15.18 19.56
C ASP A 230 9.98 -15.73 18.56
N PRO A 231 9.83 -15.13 17.36
CA PRO A 231 8.73 -15.43 16.46
C PRO A 231 8.83 -16.81 15.80
N GLY A 232 9.93 -17.53 15.99
CA GLY A 232 10.27 -18.71 15.21
C GLY A 232 10.41 -18.39 13.70
N TRP A 233 10.65 -19.40 12.87
CA TRP A 233 10.92 -19.18 11.45
C TRP A 233 9.72 -18.63 10.67
N ALA A 234 8.50 -19.14 10.91
CA ALA A 234 7.30 -18.70 10.19
C ALA A 234 6.79 -17.33 10.67
N GLY A 235 6.80 -17.10 12.00
CA GLY A 235 6.50 -15.80 12.55
C GLY A 235 7.51 -14.75 12.11
N GLY A 236 8.80 -15.09 12.04
CA GLY A 236 9.86 -14.24 11.50
C GLY A 236 9.63 -13.85 10.04
N LEU A 237 9.19 -14.81 9.20
CA LEU A 237 8.81 -14.52 7.80
C LEU A 237 7.65 -13.52 7.73
N VAL A 238 6.58 -13.77 8.48
CA VAL A 238 5.39 -12.88 8.48
C VAL A 238 5.73 -11.50 9.03
N LEU A 239 6.54 -11.44 10.11
CA LEU A 239 7.03 -10.20 10.68
C LEU A 239 7.87 -9.40 9.67
N THR A 240 8.74 -10.08 8.92
CA THR A 240 9.53 -9.45 7.84
C THR A 240 8.63 -8.90 6.74
N LEU A 241 7.62 -9.67 6.29
CA LEU A 241 6.67 -9.22 5.28
C LEU A 241 5.88 -8.00 5.78
N LEU A 242 5.46 -7.98 7.05
CA LEU A 242 4.78 -6.84 7.66
C LEU A 242 5.69 -5.61 7.68
N GLN A 243 6.94 -5.76 8.10
CA GLN A 243 7.91 -4.67 8.10
C GLN A 243 8.17 -4.13 6.70
N LEU A 244 8.35 -5.00 5.70
CA LEU A 244 8.47 -4.59 4.29
C LEU A 244 7.23 -3.85 3.79
N ALA A 245 6.04 -4.26 4.22
CA ALA A 245 4.80 -3.59 3.86
C ALA A 245 4.70 -2.18 4.49
N LEU A 246 5.26 -1.97 5.68
CA LEU A 246 5.27 -0.69 6.39
C LEU A 246 6.44 0.21 5.98
N LEU A 247 7.53 -0.34 5.48
CA LEU A 247 8.75 0.40 5.17
C LEU A 247 8.53 1.66 4.30
N PRO A 248 7.67 1.65 3.25
CA PRO A 248 7.39 2.86 2.47
C PRO A 248 6.71 3.97 3.28
N VAL A 249 5.91 3.62 4.31
CA VAL A 249 5.30 4.61 5.22
C VAL A 249 6.37 5.30 6.04
N PHE A 250 7.31 4.54 6.58
CA PHE A 250 8.45 5.10 7.32
C PHE A 250 9.30 6.00 6.43
N GLY A 251 9.48 5.63 5.15
CA GLY A 251 10.13 6.52 4.17
C GLY A 251 9.41 7.85 4.00
N LEU A 252 8.08 7.87 3.91
CA LEU A 252 7.31 9.11 3.86
C LEU A 252 7.38 9.90 5.17
N TRP A 253 7.36 9.23 6.32
CA TRP A 253 7.56 9.88 7.60
C TRP A 253 8.93 10.52 7.73
N ALA A 254 9.98 9.84 7.25
CA ALA A 254 11.31 10.41 7.21
C ALA A 254 11.36 11.69 6.35
N VAL A 255 10.72 11.71 5.18
CA VAL A 255 10.58 12.93 4.37
C VAL A 255 9.87 14.03 5.16
N MET A 256 8.77 13.71 5.85
CA MET A 256 8.03 14.68 6.67
C MET A 256 8.91 15.26 7.80
N LEU A 257 9.72 14.44 8.46
CA LEU A 257 10.70 14.89 9.46
C LEU A 257 11.74 15.83 8.84
N LEU A 258 12.28 15.48 7.66
CA LEU A 258 13.25 16.30 6.95
C LEU A 258 12.69 17.67 6.53
N PHE A 259 11.37 17.80 6.40
CA PHE A 259 10.68 19.09 6.23
C PHE A 259 10.36 19.80 7.57
N GLY A 260 10.88 19.32 8.69
CA GLY A 260 10.64 19.89 10.02
C GLY A 260 9.30 19.48 10.65
N GLY A 261 8.62 18.48 10.10
CA GLY A 261 7.39 17.95 10.66
C GLY A 261 7.62 17.13 11.93
N THR A 262 6.52 16.88 12.66
CA THR A 262 6.52 16.00 13.84
C THR A 262 5.63 14.80 13.56
N ILE A 263 6.10 13.60 13.94
CA ILE A 263 5.38 12.33 13.80
C ILE A 263 5.00 11.84 15.18
N SER A 264 3.75 11.40 15.34
CA SER A 264 3.29 10.68 16.53
C SER A 264 3.02 9.21 16.17
N LEU A 265 3.65 8.29 16.89
CA LEU A 265 3.54 6.85 16.71
C LEU A 265 2.56 6.20 17.70
N GLY A 266 1.97 6.99 18.57
CA GLY A 266 1.05 6.56 19.59
C GLY A 266 0.91 7.61 20.70
N THR A 267 0.09 7.32 21.69
CA THR A 267 -0.16 8.23 22.81
C THR A 267 1.13 8.56 23.55
N GLY A 268 1.45 9.84 23.67
CA GLY A 268 2.64 10.32 24.36
C GLY A 268 3.95 10.23 23.56
N THR A 269 3.91 9.75 22.30
CA THR A 269 5.09 9.70 21.41
C THR A 269 5.11 10.91 20.50
N ALA A 270 6.28 11.50 20.29
CA ALA A 270 6.52 12.53 19.29
C ALA A 270 7.97 12.46 18.82
N LEU A 271 8.17 12.31 17.52
CA LEU A 271 9.47 12.34 16.87
C LEU A 271 9.57 13.59 15.99
N SER A 272 10.60 14.40 16.19
CA SER A 272 10.91 15.60 15.43
C SER A 272 12.42 15.76 15.28
N LEU A 273 12.87 16.78 14.55
CA LEU A 273 14.30 17.13 14.47
C LEU A 273 14.86 17.69 15.80
N ASP A 274 14.01 18.11 16.73
CA ASP A 274 14.41 18.51 18.08
C ASP A 274 14.71 17.33 19.01
N GLY A 275 14.23 16.14 18.66
CA GLY A 275 14.40 14.93 19.44
C GLY A 275 13.15 14.06 19.48
N MET A 276 13.20 13.08 20.35
CA MET A 276 12.13 12.09 20.55
C MET A 276 11.56 12.12 21.96
N ARG A 277 10.23 12.13 22.06
CA ARG A 277 9.50 11.81 23.29
C ARG A 277 8.99 10.38 23.16
N SER A 278 9.37 9.54 24.11
CA SER A 278 8.93 8.15 24.15
C SER A 278 7.65 8.01 24.96
N GLY A 279 6.66 7.35 24.37
CA GLY A 279 5.48 6.79 25.01
C GLY A 279 5.45 5.29 24.82
N VAL A 280 4.26 4.69 24.92
CA VAL A 280 4.08 3.26 24.62
C VAL A 280 4.18 3.07 23.11
N LEU A 281 5.20 2.34 22.66
CA LEU A 281 5.39 1.95 21.26
C LEU A 281 4.88 0.52 21.04
N PRO A 282 4.27 0.23 19.87
CA PRO A 282 3.98 -1.14 19.51
C PRO A 282 5.28 -1.94 19.34
N PRO A 283 5.30 -3.26 19.68
CA PRO A 283 6.49 -4.10 19.58
C PRO A 283 6.81 -4.47 18.14
N LEU A 284 7.16 -3.50 17.32
CA LEU A 284 7.60 -3.67 15.94
C LEU A 284 9.12 -3.49 15.89
N PRO A 285 9.90 -4.49 15.47
CA PRO A 285 11.37 -4.41 15.43
C PRO A 285 11.89 -3.20 14.66
N LEU A 286 11.19 -2.79 13.61
CA LEU A 286 11.56 -1.61 12.84
C LEU A 286 11.53 -0.31 13.65
N LEU A 287 10.74 -0.25 14.72
CA LEU A 287 10.72 0.89 15.64
C LEU A 287 11.94 0.93 16.57
N GLY A 288 12.71 -0.15 16.67
CA GLY A 288 14.02 -0.15 17.31
C GLY A 288 15.06 0.71 16.59
N ALA A 289 14.78 1.07 15.32
CA ALA A 289 15.62 2.00 14.56
C ALA A 289 15.36 3.49 14.91
N LEU A 290 14.39 3.79 15.78
CA LEU A 290 14.14 5.16 16.21
C LEU A 290 15.28 5.63 17.14
N PRO A 291 15.62 6.94 17.11
CA PRO A 291 16.61 7.49 18.01
C PRO A 291 16.15 7.38 19.48
N ASP A 292 17.11 7.36 20.39
CA ASP A 292 16.84 7.34 21.83
C ASP A 292 16.00 8.55 22.27
N PRO A 293 15.12 8.38 23.28
CA PRO A 293 14.36 9.50 23.84
C PRO A 293 15.27 10.58 24.36
N GLY A 294 15.00 11.82 24.00
CA GLY A 294 15.79 12.98 24.42
C GLY A 294 15.81 14.10 23.40
N THR A 295 16.63 15.11 23.65
CA THR A 295 16.83 16.22 22.74
C THR A 295 17.89 15.88 21.70
N ALA A 296 17.59 16.14 20.42
CA ALA A 296 18.55 15.96 19.35
C ALA A 296 19.61 17.10 19.32
N PRO A 297 20.82 16.83 18.85
CA PRO A 297 21.82 17.85 18.63
C PRO A 297 21.35 18.92 17.64
N GLY A 298 21.69 20.18 17.85
CA GLY A 298 21.21 21.29 16.98
C GLY A 298 21.60 21.19 15.50
N TRP A 299 22.60 20.38 15.14
CA TRP A 299 22.97 20.16 13.73
C TRP A 299 21.92 19.36 12.95
N THR A 300 20.99 18.64 13.61
CA THR A 300 19.90 17.90 12.96
C THR A 300 19.03 18.79 12.10
N TRP A 301 18.91 20.08 12.43
CA TRP A 301 18.21 21.07 11.61
C TRP A 301 18.85 21.29 10.24
N ALA A 302 20.16 21.02 10.08
CA ALA A 302 20.81 21.10 8.78
C ALA A 302 20.30 20.05 7.80
N LEU A 303 19.68 18.95 8.30
CA LEU A 303 19.08 17.90 7.46
C LEU A 303 17.92 18.43 6.62
N MET A 304 17.27 19.55 7.00
CA MET A 304 16.23 20.19 6.21
C MET A 304 16.74 20.72 4.84
N ALA A 305 18.05 20.86 4.68
CA ALA A 305 18.64 21.21 3.38
C ALA A 305 18.52 20.06 2.35
N LEU A 306 18.47 18.80 2.80
CA LEU A 306 18.46 17.63 1.91
C LEU A 306 17.24 17.58 0.97
N PRO A 307 15.98 17.78 1.42
CA PRO A 307 14.83 17.83 0.52
C PRO A 307 14.93 18.97 -0.49
N VAL A 308 15.47 20.13 -0.08
CA VAL A 308 15.65 21.30 -0.97
C VAL A 308 16.63 20.95 -2.08
N LEU A 309 17.76 20.30 -1.76
CA LEU A 309 18.76 19.87 -2.74
C LEU A 309 18.23 18.82 -3.74
N VAL A 310 17.24 18.01 -3.32
CA VAL A 310 16.63 17.02 -4.22
C VAL A 310 15.64 17.66 -5.19
N ILE A 311 15.02 18.78 -4.82
CA ILE A 311 14.00 19.46 -5.64
C ILE A 311 14.64 20.52 -6.56
N ALA A 312 15.79 21.08 -6.17
CA ALA A 312 16.52 22.10 -6.93
C ALA A 312 17.17 21.51 -8.19
#